data_f5a37da5a463aa9d800c53760771519f
#
_entry.id   f5a37da5a463aa9d800c53760771519f
#
_cell.length_a   1.000
_cell.length_b   1.000
_cell.length_c   1.000
_cell.angle_alpha   90.00
_cell.angle_beta   90.00
_cell.angle_gamma   90.00
#
_symmetry.space_group_name_H-M   'P 1'
#
loop_
_entity.id
_entity.type
_entity.pdbx_description
1 polymer ?
#
loop_
_entity_poly.entity_id
_entity_poly.type
_entity_poly.pdbx_seq_one_letter_code
_entity_poly.pdbx_strand_id
1 'polypeptide(L)'
;MRPVQNLSLRKSLVLYIVLFVMFALALSIMTASVCETVADKINEKYPNTGEKYYLTNEQGERLGEGTYIYKELPVLNEQDEQLLAILDLLPTVTPPIYSAFCIIAAALLFYKNKLKKPLAELRAASEKIANNDLDFSIDYDSNDELGQLCASFEIMRTTLADN
;
A
#
# COMPACT_ATOMS: atom_id res chain seq x y z
N MET A 1 21.86 -11.48 7.60
CA MET A 1 21.58 -10.38 6.66
C MET A 1 21.26 -9.12 7.47
N ARG A 2 22.21 -8.20 7.63
CA ARG A 2 22.03 -6.94 8.37
C ARG A 2 22.57 -5.72 7.59
N PRO A 3 22.13 -5.44 6.36
CA PRO A 3 22.61 -4.27 5.62
C PRO A 3 21.88 -2.97 5.99
N VAL A 4 20.72 -3.04 6.66
CA VAL A 4 19.84 -1.88 6.89
C VAL A 4 20.17 -1.14 8.19
N GLN A 5 21.00 -1.73 9.08
CA GLN A 5 21.32 -1.13 10.37
C GLN A 5 22.30 0.05 10.30
N ASN A 6 23.10 0.14 9.24
CA ASN A 6 24.13 1.19 9.08
C ASN A 6 23.73 2.34 8.15
N LEU A 7 22.45 2.41 7.69
CA LEU A 7 21.99 3.57 6.94
C LEU A 7 21.64 4.71 7.88
N SER A 8 22.01 5.96 7.47
CA SER A 8 21.52 7.15 8.17
C SER A 8 19.99 7.10 8.30
N LEU A 9 19.48 7.65 9.40
CA LEU A 9 18.05 7.62 9.75
C LEU A 9 17.18 8.09 8.59
N ARG A 10 17.63 9.17 7.91
CA ARG A 10 16.97 9.74 6.73
C ARG A 10 16.90 8.77 5.56
N LYS A 11 17.99 8.08 5.23
CA LYS A 11 18.02 7.10 4.12
C LYS A 11 17.17 5.87 4.44
N SER A 12 17.17 5.43 5.69
CA SER A 12 16.34 4.34 6.16
C SER A 12 14.85 4.69 6.03
N LEU A 13 14.44 5.89 6.46
CA LEU A 13 13.05 6.35 6.33
C LEU A 13 12.59 6.37 4.87
N VAL A 14 13.42 6.94 3.97
CA VAL A 14 13.12 6.98 2.54
C VAL A 14 12.96 5.57 1.97
N LEU A 15 13.83 4.64 2.37
CA LEU A 15 13.73 3.24 1.93
C LEU A 15 12.41 2.59 2.35
N TYR A 16 11.97 2.78 3.61
CA TYR A 16 10.67 2.28 4.08
C TYR A 16 9.52 2.87 3.26
N ILE A 17 9.51 4.19 3.06
CA ILE A 17 8.46 4.86 2.27
C ILE A 17 8.41 4.32 0.85
N VAL A 18 9.55 4.24 0.15
CA VAL A 18 9.62 3.74 -1.22
C VAL A 18 9.10 2.30 -1.33
N LEU A 19 9.51 1.43 -0.40
CA LEU A 19 9.09 0.03 -0.41
C LEU A 19 7.57 -0.10 -0.20
N PHE A 20 7.00 0.65 0.73
CA PHE A 20 5.56 0.62 0.99
C PHE A 20 4.74 1.27 -0.12
N VAL A 21 5.25 2.32 -0.76
CA VAL A 21 4.61 2.92 -1.95
C VAL A 21 4.58 1.93 -3.11
N MET A 22 5.69 1.24 -3.37
CA MET A 22 5.73 0.19 -4.40
C MET A 22 4.75 -0.94 -4.10
N PHE A 23 4.61 -1.33 -2.84
CA PHE A 23 3.64 -2.34 -2.42
C PHE A 23 2.19 -1.87 -2.61
N ALA A 24 1.88 -0.63 -2.25
CA ALA A 24 0.55 -0.05 -2.46
C ALA A 24 0.18 0.04 -3.94
N LEU A 25 1.13 0.41 -4.82
CA LEU A 25 0.94 0.42 -6.26
C LEU A 25 0.66 -0.99 -6.80
N ALA A 26 1.40 -1.99 -6.36
CA ALA A 26 1.17 -3.38 -6.77
C ALA A 26 -0.22 -3.88 -6.38
N LEU A 27 -0.67 -3.59 -5.14
CA LEU A 27 -2.02 -3.91 -4.69
C LEU A 27 -3.09 -3.19 -5.50
N SER A 28 -2.88 -1.93 -5.85
CA SER A 28 -3.81 -1.13 -6.65
C SER A 28 -3.97 -1.72 -8.06
N ILE A 29 -2.86 -2.06 -8.72
CA ILE A 29 -2.88 -2.68 -10.05
C ILE A 29 -3.58 -4.04 -9.99
N MET A 30 -3.30 -4.84 -8.96
CA MET A 30 -3.95 -6.14 -8.78
C MET A 30 -5.46 -6.00 -8.59
N THR A 31 -5.91 -5.04 -7.78
CA THR A 31 -7.34 -4.77 -7.56
C THR A 31 -8.02 -4.35 -8.87
N ALA A 32 -7.41 -3.43 -9.63
CA ALA A 32 -7.95 -2.98 -10.92
C ALA A 32 -8.07 -4.14 -11.91
N SER A 33 -7.05 -4.98 -12.04
CA SER A 33 -7.06 -6.14 -12.94
C SER A 33 -8.13 -7.17 -12.56
N VAL A 34 -8.33 -7.42 -11.27
CA VAL A 34 -9.40 -8.32 -10.80
C VAL A 34 -10.79 -7.73 -11.11
N CYS A 35 -11.00 -6.43 -10.85
CA CYS A 35 -12.26 -5.75 -11.15
C CYS A 35 -12.58 -5.80 -12.64
N GLU A 36 -11.60 -5.52 -13.50
CA GLU A 36 -11.74 -5.60 -14.96
C GLU A 36 -12.11 -7.02 -15.41
N THR A 37 -11.39 -8.04 -14.92
CA THR A 37 -11.67 -9.44 -15.26
C THR A 37 -13.09 -9.87 -14.86
N VAL A 38 -13.57 -9.42 -13.70
CA VAL A 38 -14.93 -9.75 -13.23
C VAL A 38 -15.98 -8.97 -14.05
N ALA A 39 -15.74 -7.70 -14.35
CA ALA A 39 -16.62 -6.88 -15.17
C ALA A 39 -16.77 -7.46 -16.59
N ASP A 40 -15.67 -7.91 -17.20
CA ASP A 40 -15.68 -8.54 -18.52
C ASP A 40 -16.53 -9.81 -18.53
N LYS A 41 -16.40 -10.66 -17.51
CA LYS A 41 -17.23 -11.87 -17.37
C LYS A 41 -18.73 -11.57 -17.23
N ILE A 42 -19.07 -10.45 -16.56
CA ILE A 42 -20.46 -10.00 -16.47
C ILE A 42 -20.92 -9.50 -17.84
N ASN A 43 -20.12 -8.66 -18.50
CA ASN A 43 -20.44 -8.09 -19.80
C ASN A 43 -20.58 -9.15 -20.91
N GLU A 44 -19.84 -10.27 -20.82
CA GLU A 44 -20.01 -11.40 -21.74
C GLU A 44 -21.43 -12.01 -21.69
N LYS A 45 -22.12 -11.91 -20.57
CA LYS A 45 -23.52 -12.37 -20.44
C LYS A 45 -24.51 -11.45 -21.17
N TYR A 46 -24.11 -10.19 -21.37
CA TYR A 46 -24.94 -9.12 -21.93
C TYR A 46 -24.28 -8.54 -23.19
N PRO A 47 -24.23 -9.31 -24.29
CA PRO A 47 -23.60 -8.83 -25.52
C PRO A 47 -24.29 -7.57 -26.02
N ASN A 48 -23.51 -6.48 -26.07
CA ASN A 48 -23.98 -5.18 -26.55
C ASN A 48 -24.01 -5.17 -28.10
N THR A 49 -24.59 -6.20 -28.68
CA THR A 49 -24.56 -6.37 -30.11
C THR A 49 -25.84 -5.87 -30.73
N GLY A 50 -25.72 -4.77 -31.44
CA GLY A 50 -26.57 -4.46 -32.54
C GLY A 50 -26.33 -5.42 -33.74
N GLU A 51 -26.12 -6.72 -33.49
CA GLU A 51 -26.07 -7.72 -34.58
C GLU A 51 -27.43 -7.78 -35.22
N LYS A 52 -27.48 -7.33 -36.46
CA LYS A 52 -28.67 -7.40 -37.30
C LYS A 52 -28.80 -8.83 -37.80
N TYR A 53 -29.75 -9.55 -37.24
CA TYR A 53 -30.12 -10.87 -37.76
C TYR A 53 -31.10 -10.68 -38.93
N TYR A 54 -30.83 -11.37 -40.04
CA TYR A 54 -31.73 -11.40 -41.22
C TYR A 54 -32.53 -12.69 -41.18
N LEU A 55 -33.83 -12.57 -41.47
CA LEU A 55 -34.65 -13.75 -41.77
C LEU A 55 -34.14 -14.41 -43.02
N THR A 56 -33.83 -15.70 -42.94
CA THR A 56 -33.51 -16.54 -44.11
C THR A 56 -34.56 -17.60 -44.25
N ASN A 57 -34.84 -17.98 -45.53
CA ASN A 57 -35.65 -19.17 -45.80
C ASN A 57 -34.85 -20.45 -45.49
N GLU A 58 -35.50 -21.60 -45.64
CA GLU A 58 -34.88 -22.92 -45.46
C GLU A 58 -33.65 -23.15 -46.35
N GLN A 59 -33.54 -22.39 -47.45
CA GLN A 59 -32.44 -22.40 -48.42
C GLN A 59 -31.31 -21.42 -48.06
N GLY A 60 -31.43 -20.66 -46.97
CA GLY A 60 -30.42 -19.69 -46.52
C GLY A 60 -30.47 -18.33 -47.25
N GLU A 61 -31.50 -18.07 -48.08
CA GLU A 61 -31.67 -16.79 -48.76
C GLU A 61 -32.39 -15.78 -47.87
N ARG A 62 -31.97 -14.50 -47.93
CA ARG A 62 -32.56 -13.41 -47.14
C ARG A 62 -33.98 -13.14 -47.56
N LEU A 63 -34.93 -13.22 -46.62
CA LEU A 63 -36.35 -12.90 -46.87
C LEU A 63 -36.56 -11.38 -46.76
N GLY A 64 -36.47 -10.68 -47.88
CA GLY A 64 -36.81 -9.28 -48.00
C GLY A 64 -35.77 -8.28 -47.47
N GLU A 65 -35.64 -7.13 -48.12
CA GLU A 65 -34.89 -5.98 -47.61
C GLU A 65 -35.70 -5.36 -46.49
N GLY A 66 -35.12 -5.37 -45.26
CA GLY A 66 -35.63 -4.59 -44.14
C GLY A 66 -36.36 -5.32 -43.02
N THR A 67 -36.56 -6.65 -43.11
CA THR A 67 -37.15 -7.39 -41.97
C THR A 67 -36.07 -7.86 -41.02
N TYR A 68 -35.93 -7.16 -39.90
CA TYR A 68 -34.99 -7.51 -38.82
C TYR A 68 -35.75 -8.24 -37.72
N ILE A 69 -35.28 -9.39 -37.28
CA ILE A 69 -35.66 -9.94 -35.98
C ILE A 69 -34.68 -9.39 -34.97
N TYR A 70 -35.17 -8.59 -34.03
CA TYR A 70 -34.44 -8.30 -32.81
C TYR A 70 -34.58 -9.53 -31.92
N LYS A 71 -33.50 -10.27 -31.72
CA LYS A 71 -33.41 -11.17 -30.58
C LYS A 71 -33.53 -10.28 -29.35
N GLU A 72 -34.48 -10.58 -28.47
CA GLU A 72 -34.52 -9.90 -27.17
C GLU A 72 -33.12 -10.03 -26.51
N LEU A 73 -32.42 -8.92 -26.43
CA LEU A 73 -31.13 -8.88 -25.74
C LEU A 73 -31.42 -9.12 -24.26
N PRO A 74 -30.65 -9.97 -23.58
CA PRO A 74 -30.79 -10.14 -22.15
C PRO A 74 -30.66 -8.78 -21.47
N VAL A 75 -31.73 -8.36 -20.78
CA VAL A 75 -31.74 -7.12 -20.02
C VAL A 75 -30.82 -7.30 -18.84
N LEU A 76 -29.95 -6.30 -18.57
CA LEU A 76 -29.05 -6.31 -17.45
C LEU A 76 -29.86 -6.51 -16.15
N ASN A 77 -29.50 -7.51 -15.37
CA ASN A 77 -30.14 -7.77 -14.09
C ASN A 77 -29.73 -6.69 -13.08
N GLU A 78 -30.64 -6.23 -12.23
CA GLU A 78 -30.40 -5.21 -11.20
C GLU A 78 -29.19 -5.54 -10.31
N GLN A 79 -28.97 -6.82 -10.01
CA GLN A 79 -27.80 -7.28 -9.23
C GLN A 79 -26.49 -7.13 -10.01
N ASP A 80 -26.47 -7.48 -11.28
CA ASP A 80 -25.28 -7.35 -12.13
C ASP A 80 -24.98 -5.88 -12.43
N GLU A 81 -26.00 -5.01 -12.55
CA GLU A 81 -25.84 -3.56 -12.69
C GLU A 81 -25.20 -2.94 -11.45
N GLN A 82 -25.70 -3.27 -10.25
CA GLN A 82 -25.12 -2.81 -8.99
C GLN A 82 -23.68 -3.30 -8.81
N LEU A 83 -23.39 -4.54 -9.19
CA LEU A 83 -22.05 -5.11 -9.11
C LEU A 83 -21.09 -4.41 -10.06
N LEU A 84 -21.49 -4.14 -11.29
CA LEU A 84 -20.69 -3.38 -12.26
C LEU A 84 -20.37 -1.97 -11.75
N ALA A 85 -21.35 -1.29 -11.15
CA ALA A 85 -21.14 0.03 -10.56
C ALA A 85 -20.11 0.00 -9.40
N ILE A 86 -20.16 -1.05 -8.57
CA ILE A 86 -19.16 -1.25 -7.49
C ILE A 86 -17.78 -1.53 -8.09
N LEU A 87 -17.68 -2.40 -9.10
CA LEU A 87 -16.42 -2.76 -9.76
C LEU A 87 -15.76 -1.57 -10.46
N ASP A 88 -16.56 -0.63 -10.98
CA ASP A 88 -16.04 0.63 -11.56
C ASP A 88 -15.53 1.60 -10.51
N LEU A 89 -16.18 1.65 -9.36
CA LEU A 89 -15.81 2.54 -8.26
C LEU A 89 -14.56 2.06 -7.49
N LEU A 90 -14.40 0.75 -7.29
CA LEU A 90 -13.34 0.16 -6.49
C LEU A 90 -11.93 0.59 -6.90
N PRO A 91 -11.53 0.55 -8.19
CA PRO A 91 -10.20 0.97 -8.63
C PRO A 91 -9.89 2.45 -8.34
N THR A 92 -10.92 3.27 -8.19
CA THR A 92 -10.78 4.71 -7.88
C THR A 92 -10.60 4.95 -6.38
N VAL A 93 -11.34 4.21 -5.54
CA VAL A 93 -11.37 4.42 -4.08
C VAL A 93 -10.25 3.68 -3.35
N THR A 94 -9.83 2.51 -3.84
CA THR A 94 -8.85 1.66 -3.14
C THR A 94 -7.41 2.22 -3.11
N PRO A 95 -6.86 2.90 -4.14
CA PRO A 95 -5.50 3.40 -4.10
C PRO A 95 -5.21 4.39 -2.96
N PRO A 96 -6.04 5.41 -2.68
CA PRO A 96 -5.81 6.30 -1.55
C PRO A 96 -5.92 5.57 -0.21
N ILE A 97 -6.78 4.57 -0.08
CA ILE A 97 -6.90 3.77 1.15
C ILE A 97 -5.63 2.94 1.37
N TYR A 98 -5.14 2.24 0.34
CA TYR A 98 -3.89 1.47 0.41
C TYR A 98 -2.69 2.35 0.74
N SER A 99 -2.59 3.53 0.10
CA SER A 99 -1.49 4.47 0.36
C SER A 99 -1.50 4.98 1.79
N ALA A 100 -2.66 5.36 2.34
CA ALA A 100 -2.80 5.81 3.71
C ALA A 100 -2.40 4.70 4.71
N PHE A 101 -2.88 3.47 4.50
CA PHE A 101 -2.53 2.33 5.33
C PHE A 101 -1.04 2.01 5.27
N CYS A 102 -0.44 2.03 4.09
CA CYS A 102 0.99 1.78 3.89
C CYS A 102 1.87 2.85 4.56
N ILE A 103 1.47 4.13 4.49
CA ILE A 103 2.20 5.22 5.16
C ILE A 103 2.19 5.02 6.68
N ILE A 104 1.03 4.70 7.27
CA ILE A 104 0.92 4.42 8.71
C ILE A 104 1.76 3.21 9.09
N ALA A 105 1.70 2.11 8.33
CA ALA A 105 2.49 0.91 8.58
C ALA A 105 3.99 1.18 8.49
N ALA A 106 4.44 1.94 7.47
CA ALA A 106 5.83 2.35 7.32
C ALA A 106 6.33 3.17 8.51
N ALA A 107 5.53 4.14 8.96
CA ALA A 107 5.85 4.99 10.11
C ALA A 107 5.97 4.17 11.41
N LEU A 108 5.03 3.25 11.66
CA LEU A 108 5.05 2.38 12.85
C LEU A 108 6.25 1.43 12.85
N LEU A 109 6.56 0.82 11.71
CA LEU A 109 7.71 -0.08 11.57
C LEU A 109 9.03 0.68 11.71
N PHE A 110 9.13 1.85 11.11
CA PHE A 110 10.29 2.72 11.24
C PHE A 110 10.51 3.12 12.71
N TYR A 111 9.47 3.59 13.41
CA TYR A 111 9.52 3.92 14.82
C TYR A 111 9.98 2.74 15.68
N LYS A 112 9.33 1.57 15.50
CA LYS A 112 9.65 0.37 16.27
C LYS A 112 11.08 -0.10 16.06
N ASN A 113 11.56 -0.08 14.80
CA ASN A 113 12.84 -0.68 14.45
C ASN A 113 14.03 0.27 14.63
N LYS A 114 13.81 1.59 14.51
CA LYS A 114 14.89 2.58 14.49
C LYS A 114 14.87 3.56 15.66
N LEU A 115 13.70 3.91 16.17
CA LEU A 115 13.58 4.99 17.16
C LEU A 115 13.34 4.48 18.58
N LYS A 116 12.55 3.43 18.75
CA LYS A 116 12.08 3.00 20.08
C LYS A 116 13.23 2.67 21.04
N LYS A 117 14.22 1.89 20.60
CA LYS A 117 15.33 1.45 21.45
C LYS A 117 16.23 2.63 21.86
N PRO A 118 16.81 3.40 20.92
CA PRO A 118 17.72 4.48 21.28
C PRO A 118 17.04 5.60 22.10
N LEU A 119 15.78 5.93 21.81
CA LEU A 119 15.05 6.92 22.59
C LEU A 119 14.80 6.46 24.04
N ALA A 120 14.50 5.17 24.24
CA ALA A 120 14.33 4.61 25.57
C ALA A 120 15.66 4.64 26.39
N GLU A 121 16.77 4.32 25.73
CA GLU A 121 18.11 4.38 26.39
C GLU A 121 18.51 5.81 26.73
N LEU A 122 18.31 6.76 25.81
CA LEU A 122 18.58 8.17 26.07
C LEU A 122 17.72 8.74 27.21
N ARG A 123 16.44 8.35 27.24
CA ARG A 123 15.56 8.75 28.35
C ARG A 123 16.04 8.20 29.68
N ALA A 124 16.36 6.91 29.76
CA ALA A 124 16.87 6.28 30.97
C ALA A 124 18.21 6.89 31.40
N ALA A 125 19.10 7.19 30.45
CA ALA A 125 20.37 7.87 30.71
C ALA A 125 20.15 9.28 31.29
N SER A 126 19.22 10.04 30.71
CA SER A 126 18.88 11.38 31.23
C SER A 126 18.30 11.35 32.64
N GLU A 127 17.42 10.39 32.93
CA GLU A 127 16.85 10.20 34.29
C GLU A 127 17.93 9.83 35.31
N LYS A 128 18.91 8.98 34.96
CA LYS A 128 20.04 8.62 35.82
C LYS A 128 20.97 9.79 36.08
N ILE A 129 21.35 10.53 35.05
CA ILE A 129 22.17 11.75 35.18
C ILE A 129 21.49 12.77 36.09
N ALA A 130 20.18 12.98 35.95
CA ALA A 130 19.41 13.89 36.79
C ALA A 130 19.40 13.48 38.26
N ASN A 131 19.52 12.18 38.56
CA ASN A 131 19.62 11.63 39.89
C ASN A 131 21.07 11.50 40.39
N ASN A 132 22.04 12.05 39.65
CA ASN A 132 23.48 11.94 39.96
C ASN A 132 24.01 10.49 39.99
N ASP A 133 23.30 9.57 39.33
CA ASP A 133 23.73 8.19 39.10
C ASP A 133 24.47 8.14 37.74
N LEU A 134 25.81 8.12 37.84
CA LEU A 134 26.68 8.10 36.65
C LEU A 134 27.29 6.70 36.39
N ASP A 135 26.89 5.69 37.17
CA ASP A 135 27.36 4.30 37.02
C ASP A 135 26.48 3.51 36.04
N PHE A 136 26.51 3.92 34.78
CA PHE A 136 25.86 3.21 33.68
C PHE A 136 26.61 3.46 32.37
N SER A 137 26.28 2.69 31.33
CA SER A 137 26.74 2.91 29.95
C SER A 137 25.54 2.91 28.99
N ILE A 138 25.67 3.66 27.91
CA ILE A 138 24.66 3.67 26.84
C ILE A 138 25.08 2.64 25.81
N ASP A 139 24.32 1.52 25.73
CA ASP A 139 24.58 0.40 24.80
C ASP A 139 23.80 0.56 23.49
N TYR A 140 24.11 1.63 22.76
CA TYR A 140 23.56 1.83 21.41
C TYR A 140 24.69 2.15 20.43
N ASP A 141 25.14 1.13 19.73
CA ASP A 141 26.17 1.25 18.70
C ASP A 141 25.51 1.30 17.30
N SER A 142 25.42 2.48 16.73
CA SER A 142 24.94 2.73 15.38
C SER A 142 25.66 3.92 14.76
N ASN A 143 25.93 3.85 13.46
CA ASN A 143 26.55 4.95 12.71
C ASN A 143 25.54 5.98 12.21
N ASP A 144 24.29 5.94 12.68
CA ASP A 144 23.25 6.91 12.35
C ASP A 144 23.27 8.13 13.28
N GLU A 145 22.38 9.09 13.04
CA GLU A 145 22.26 10.34 13.78
C GLU A 145 21.93 10.09 15.28
N LEU A 146 21.20 9.00 15.59
CA LEU A 146 20.91 8.62 16.96
C LEU A 146 22.10 7.98 17.65
N GLY A 147 22.93 7.22 16.93
CA GLY A 147 24.19 6.70 17.44
C GLY A 147 25.15 7.83 17.83
N GLN A 148 25.24 8.88 17.00
CA GLN A 148 26.04 10.07 17.31
C GLN A 148 25.50 10.80 18.54
N LEU A 149 24.19 10.89 18.71
CA LEU A 149 23.57 11.48 19.90
C LEU A 149 23.86 10.66 21.15
N CYS A 150 23.73 9.33 21.08
CA CYS A 150 24.09 8.43 22.19
C CYS A 150 25.56 8.56 22.58
N ALA A 151 26.48 8.64 21.62
CA ALA A 151 27.89 8.87 21.87
C ALA A 151 28.15 10.21 22.55
N SER A 152 27.45 11.27 22.17
CA SER A 152 27.55 12.59 22.80
C SER A 152 27.06 12.56 24.26
N PHE A 153 26.00 11.83 24.55
CA PHE A 153 25.53 11.61 25.93
C PHE A 153 26.52 10.82 26.75
N GLU A 154 27.19 9.83 26.19
CA GLU A 154 28.20 9.04 26.87
C GLU A 154 29.43 9.89 27.20
N ILE A 155 29.88 10.76 26.30
CA ILE A 155 30.96 11.73 26.57
C ILE A 155 30.57 12.68 27.72
N MET A 156 29.33 13.18 27.69
CA MET A 156 28.83 14.05 28.78
C MET A 156 28.84 13.33 30.14
N ARG A 157 28.35 12.08 30.17
CA ARG A 157 28.34 11.24 31.37
C ARG A 157 29.75 11.04 31.95
N THR A 158 30.70 10.64 31.10
CA THR A 158 32.11 10.41 31.54
C THR A 158 32.74 11.68 32.03
N THR A 159 32.52 12.81 31.37
CA THR A 159 33.02 14.12 31.82
C THR A 159 32.45 14.53 33.18
N LEU A 160 31.19 14.21 33.45
CA LEU A 160 30.57 14.47 34.76
C LEU A 160 31.06 13.52 35.85
N ALA A 161 31.39 12.27 35.48
CA ALA A 161 31.90 11.28 36.41
C ALA A 161 33.37 11.55 36.86
N ASP A 162 34.16 12.21 35.99
CA ASP A 162 35.57 12.53 36.22
C ASP A 162 35.79 13.85 37.00
N ASN A 163 34.69 14.62 37.25
CA ASN A 163 34.72 15.85 38.03
C ASN A 163 34.17 15.66 39.45
#